data_9d4730b1c12b66ade86794605dc3acd4
#
_entry.id   9d4730b1c12b66ade86794605dc3acd4
#
_cell.length_a   1.000
_cell.length_b   1.000
_cell.length_c   1.000
_cell.angle_alpha   90.00
_cell.angle_beta   90.00
_cell.angle_gamma   90.00
#
_symmetry.space_group_name_H-M   'P 1'
#
loop_
_entity.id
_entity.type
_entity.pdbx_description
1 polymer ?
#
loop_
_entity_poly.entity_id
_entity_poly.type
_entity_poly.pdbx_seq_one_letter_code
_entity_poly.pdbx_strand_id
1 'polypeptide(L)'
;MRELRAGPDARDTVAITTLHSFVHGWLVPRLPRFTAAHPGIRLRIDTGFALTRFDDGGPDFGIRFGPGSWPGLSSQLLLEERLFAAAAPTYAGLARIRSVANIPAHPLLADLSHFGWHDWLRANGVHGADADARIVFSDSTAMLEAAAHGLGIALAREHVAAPWLGNGRLRALPGQWVSGRRAYHLVHPGHRRLRPPARLFRDWLLAEAAATPAAADAMDNARP
;
A
#
# COMPACT_ATOMS: atom_id res chain seq x y z
N MET A 1 -12.71 24.18 -11.61
CA MET A 1 -11.64 23.23 -11.90
C MET A 1 -10.83 23.78 -13.07
N ARG A 2 -9.59 24.20 -12.83
CA ARG A 2 -8.76 24.91 -13.81
C ARG A 2 -8.03 23.85 -14.62
N GLU A 3 -8.37 23.70 -15.91
CA GLU A 3 -7.59 22.94 -16.87
C GLU A 3 -6.17 23.52 -16.92
N LEU A 4 -5.19 22.76 -16.42
CA LEU A 4 -3.78 23.04 -16.66
C LEU A 4 -3.49 22.70 -18.12
N ARG A 5 -3.46 23.73 -18.98
CA ARG A 5 -3.05 23.62 -20.39
C ARG A 5 -1.68 22.94 -20.48
N ALA A 6 -1.59 21.95 -21.34
CA ALA A 6 -0.34 21.31 -21.71
C ALA A 6 0.59 22.36 -22.34
N GLY A 7 1.57 22.83 -21.56
CA GLY A 7 2.68 23.64 -22.05
C GLY A 7 3.71 22.78 -22.81
N PRO A 8 4.76 23.39 -23.40
CA PRO A 8 5.80 22.70 -24.19
C PRO A 8 6.55 21.59 -23.43
N ASP A 9 6.37 21.49 -22.13
CA ASP A 9 7.00 20.53 -21.20
C ASP A 9 6.22 19.19 -21.05
N ALA A 10 5.12 18.97 -21.75
CA ALA A 10 4.32 17.73 -21.63
C ALA A 10 5.07 16.46 -22.06
N ARG A 11 6.13 16.60 -22.83
CA ARG A 11 6.92 15.45 -23.35
C ARG A 11 7.71 14.74 -22.24
N ASP A 12 8.16 15.46 -21.23
CA ASP A 12 8.99 14.94 -20.13
C ASP A 12 8.21 14.71 -18.83
N THR A 13 6.89 14.96 -18.84
CA THR A 13 6.02 14.70 -17.70
C THR A 13 5.48 13.28 -17.76
N VAL A 14 5.71 12.49 -16.73
CA VAL A 14 5.08 11.17 -16.50
C VAL A 14 3.89 11.36 -15.59
N ALA A 15 2.71 10.99 -16.05
CA ALA A 15 1.47 11.05 -15.28
C ALA A 15 1.06 9.64 -14.87
N ILE A 16 0.87 9.43 -13.57
CA ILE A 16 0.39 8.16 -13.03
C ILE A 16 -0.82 8.36 -12.13
N THR A 17 -1.58 7.29 -11.95
CA THR A 17 -2.66 7.23 -10.96
C THR A 17 -2.46 6.03 -10.03
N THR A 18 -2.71 6.21 -8.73
CA THR A 18 -2.48 5.16 -7.74
C THR A 18 -3.35 5.35 -6.49
N LEU A 19 -3.16 4.51 -5.48
CA LEU A 19 -3.80 4.64 -4.18
C LEU A 19 -3.01 5.61 -3.29
N HIS A 20 -3.72 6.41 -2.50
CA HIS A 20 -3.11 7.37 -1.56
C HIS A 20 -2.15 6.66 -0.60
N SER A 21 -2.59 5.54 -0.01
CA SER A 21 -1.77 4.76 0.93
C SER A 21 -0.50 4.19 0.30
N PHE A 22 -0.54 3.78 -0.97
CA PHE A 22 0.65 3.33 -1.69
C PHE A 22 1.65 4.47 -1.92
N VAL A 23 1.16 5.66 -2.28
CA VAL A 23 2.02 6.86 -2.42
C VAL A 23 2.73 7.14 -1.11
N HIS A 24 1.98 7.22 -0.01
CA HIS A 24 2.52 7.57 1.30
C HIS A 24 3.49 6.50 1.83
N GLY A 25 3.09 5.23 1.81
CA GLY A 25 3.83 4.15 2.46
C GLY A 25 5.02 3.63 1.67
N TRP A 26 4.88 3.56 0.34
CA TRP A 26 5.90 2.91 -0.49
C TRP A 26 6.60 3.85 -1.48
N LEU A 27 5.85 4.69 -2.18
CA LEU A 27 6.39 5.46 -3.30
C LEU A 27 7.23 6.66 -2.82
N VAL A 28 6.65 7.53 -1.99
CA VAL A 28 7.29 8.78 -1.54
C VAL A 28 8.68 8.56 -0.91
N PRO A 29 8.90 7.57 -0.03
CA PRO A 29 10.22 7.31 0.53
C PRO A 29 11.31 6.98 -0.52
N ARG A 30 10.90 6.56 -1.73
CA ARG A 30 11.78 6.13 -2.83
C ARG A 30 11.99 7.18 -3.90
N LEU A 31 11.03 8.11 -4.07
CA LEU A 31 11.09 9.15 -5.10
C LEU A 31 12.37 9.98 -5.15
N PRO A 32 13.04 10.33 -4.02
CA PRO A 32 14.30 11.07 -4.07
C PRO A 32 15.36 10.41 -4.94
N ARG A 33 15.42 9.07 -4.97
CA ARG A 33 16.38 8.34 -5.83
C ARG A 33 16.04 8.48 -7.32
N PHE A 34 14.75 8.42 -7.65
CA PHE A 34 14.32 8.61 -9.03
C PHE A 34 14.59 10.02 -9.53
N THR A 35 14.20 11.03 -8.75
CA THR A 35 14.36 12.44 -9.14
C THR A 35 15.82 12.87 -9.25
N ALA A 36 16.70 12.29 -8.42
CA ALA A 36 18.14 12.52 -8.52
C ALA A 36 18.76 11.87 -9.79
N ALA A 37 18.30 10.66 -10.16
CA ALA A 37 18.78 9.97 -11.36
C ALA A 37 18.20 10.55 -12.67
N HIS A 38 17.01 11.17 -12.60
CA HIS A 38 16.27 11.67 -13.77
C HIS A 38 15.76 13.09 -13.58
N PRO A 39 16.63 14.10 -13.40
CA PRO A 39 16.23 15.48 -13.06
C PRO A 39 15.39 16.16 -14.15
N GLY A 40 15.43 15.66 -15.40
CA GLY A 40 14.62 16.18 -16.50
C GLY A 40 13.20 15.63 -16.55
N ILE A 41 12.86 14.61 -15.73
CA ILE A 41 11.53 14.01 -15.73
C ILE A 41 10.66 14.65 -14.64
N ARG A 42 9.50 15.14 -15.02
CA ARG A 42 8.47 15.62 -14.09
C ARG A 42 7.47 14.51 -13.81
N LEU A 43 7.05 14.38 -12.55
CA LEU A 43 6.03 13.40 -12.16
C LEU A 43 4.72 14.12 -11.80
N ARG A 44 3.61 13.63 -12.35
CA ARG A 44 2.26 13.95 -11.91
C ARG A 44 1.64 12.68 -11.32
N ILE A 45 1.33 12.71 -10.04
CA ILE A 45 0.81 11.58 -9.29
C ILE A 45 -0.59 11.94 -8.82
N ASP A 46 -1.60 11.33 -9.44
CA ASP A 46 -2.98 11.49 -9.05
C ASP A 46 -3.41 10.30 -8.18
N THR A 47 -4.09 10.56 -7.06
CA THR A 47 -4.53 9.49 -6.15
C THR A 47 -6.04 9.30 -6.18
N GLY A 48 -6.47 8.03 -6.15
CA GLY A 48 -7.89 7.69 -6.10
C GLY A 48 -8.14 6.19 -6.23
N PHE A 49 -9.36 5.79 -5.83
CA PHE A 49 -9.81 4.39 -5.90
C PHE A 49 -10.45 4.05 -7.25
N ALA A 50 -11.03 5.03 -7.93
CA ALA A 50 -11.70 4.80 -9.20
C ALA A 50 -10.72 4.29 -10.26
N LEU A 51 -11.17 3.34 -11.08
CA LEU A 51 -10.47 2.98 -12.30
C LEU A 51 -10.43 4.22 -13.19
N THR A 52 -9.27 4.80 -13.33
CA THR A 52 -9.07 5.96 -14.19
C THR A 52 -9.22 5.53 -15.64
N ARG A 53 -9.97 6.31 -16.42
CA ARG A 53 -9.97 6.15 -17.86
C ARG A 53 -8.61 6.58 -18.40
N PHE A 54 -8.03 5.73 -19.21
CA PHE A 54 -6.75 5.99 -19.91
C PHE A 54 -7.02 6.61 -21.28
N ASP A 55 -7.91 7.62 -21.32
CA ASP A 55 -8.27 8.33 -22.56
C ASP A 55 -7.11 9.26 -23.00
N ASP A 56 -7.23 9.87 -24.17
CA ASP A 56 -6.27 10.84 -24.66
C ASP A 56 -6.08 11.99 -23.65
N GLY A 57 -4.84 12.15 -23.20
CA GLY A 57 -4.49 13.09 -22.10
C GLY A 57 -4.60 12.54 -20.70
N GLY A 58 -5.02 11.29 -20.51
CA GLY A 58 -5.03 10.58 -19.22
C GLY A 58 -3.62 10.18 -18.76
N PRO A 59 -3.53 9.43 -17.63
CA PRO A 59 -2.25 8.97 -17.11
C PRO A 59 -1.55 7.99 -18.05
N ASP A 60 -0.23 7.94 -17.98
CA ASP A 60 0.57 6.99 -18.76
C ASP A 60 0.30 5.55 -18.31
N PHE A 61 0.22 5.33 -17.00
CA PHE A 61 -0.15 4.05 -16.38
C PHE A 61 -0.73 4.27 -14.98
N GLY A 62 -1.29 3.21 -14.43
CA GLY A 62 -1.77 3.17 -13.05
C GLY A 62 -1.05 2.15 -12.20
N ILE A 63 -1.02 2.35 -10.88
CA ILE A 63 -0.68 1.33 -9.89
C ILE A 63 -1.96 0.99 -9.17
N ARG A 64 -2.38 -0.27 -9.22
CA ARG A 64 -3.66 -0.74 -8.67
C ARG A 64 -3.45 -1.92 -7.74
N PHE A 65 -4.19 -1.92 -6.64
CA PHE A 65 -4.26 -3.05 -5.73
C PHE A 65 -5.45 -3.93 -6.12
N GLY A 66 -5.21 -5.19 -6.47
CA GLY A 66 -6.28 -6.05 -6.94
C GLY A 66 -5.84 -7.45 -7.38
N PRO A 67 -6.73 -8.16 -8.09
CA PRO A 67 -6.52 -9.58 -8.43
C PRO A 67 -5.51 -9.83 -9.57
N GLY A 68 -4.98 -8.78 -10.20
CA GLY A 68 -4.00 -8.90 -11.27
C GLY A 68 -4.57 -8.84 -12.69
N SER A 69 -5.88 -8.79 -12.84
CA SER A 69 -6.52 -8.68 -14.15
C SER A 69 -7.61 -7.62 -14.16
N TRP A 70 -7.63 -6.79 -15.20
CA TRP A 70 -8.64 -5.77 -15.46
C TRP A 70 -9.01 -5.79 -16.95
N PRO A 71 -10.29 -5.78 -17.31
CA PRO A 71 -10.72 -5.79 -18.71
C PRO A 71 -10.09 -4.65 -19.51
N GLY A 72 -9.50 -4.98 -20.66
CA GLY A 72 -8.88 -4.00 -21.57
C GLY A 72 -7.53 -3.44 -21.14
N LEU A 73 -6.99 -3.86 -19.99
CA LEU A 73 -5.69 -3.40 -19.51
C LEU A 73 -4.65 -4.52 -19.54
N SER A 74 -3.43 -4.18 -19.90
CA SER A 74 -2.23 -4.95 -19.56
C SER A 74 -1.94 -4.76 -18.10
N SER A 75 -1.58 -5.84 -17.42
CA SER A 75 -1.27 -5.85 -15.99
C SER A 75 0.06 -6.55 -15.76
N GLN A 76 0.92 -5.94 -14.96
CA GLN A 76 2.19 -6.51 -14.53
C GLN A 76 2.28 -6.43 -13.01
N LEU A 77 2.58 -7.54 -12.35
CA LEU A 77 2.82 -7.57 -10.91
C LEU A 77 3.95 -6.59 -10.56
N LEU A 78 3.68 -5.74 -9.59
CA LEU A 78 4.68 -4.83 -9.03
C LEU A 78 5.15 -5.31 -7.66
N LEU A 79 4.20 -5.61 -6.75
CA LEU A 79 4.54 -5.88 -5.36
C LEU A 79 3.46 -6.76 -4.72
N GLU A 80 3.85 -7.89 -4.20
CA GLU A 80 2.98 -8.71 -3.36
C GLU A 80 2.74 -8.02 -2.01
N GLU A 81 1.68 -8.41 -1.30
CA GLU A 81 1.32 -7.76 -0.06
C GLU A 81 0.91 -8.80 1.00
N ARG A 82 1.40 -8.61 2.21
CA ARG A 82 1.01 -9.40 3.37
C ARG A 82 0.32 -8.51 4.41
N LEU A 83 -0.59 -9.11 5.16
CA LEU A 83 -1.33 -8.44 6.21
C LEU A 83 -0.90 -8.95 7.58
N PHE A 84 -0.85 -8.04 8.54
CA PHE A 84 -0.50 -8.33 9.93
C PHE A 84 -1.22 -7.37 10.87
N ALA A 85 -1.39 -7.77 12.13
CA ALA A 85 -1.95 -6.91 13.16
C ALA A 85 -0.89 -5.94 13.69
N ALA A 86 -1.25 -4.67 13.85
CA ALA A 86 -0.35 -3.64 14.36
C ALA A 86 -1.05 -2.69 15.33
N ALA A 87 -0.31 -2.20 16.32
CA ALA A 87 -0.78 -1.18 17.25
C ALA A 87 0.38 -0.23 17.66
N ALA A 88 0.03 0.93 18.23
CA ALA A 88 1.04 1.81 18.83
C ALA A 88 1.75 1.11 20.00
N PRO A 89 3.07 1.34 20.21
CA PRO A 89 3.76 0.87 21.39
C PRO A 89 3.13 1.38 22.71
N THR A 90 2.48 2.53 22.64
CA THR A 90 1.79 3.17 23.79
C THR A 90 0.33 2.76 23.94
N TYR A 91 -0.16 1.81 23.12
CA TYR A 91 -1.55 1.36 23.19
C TYR A 91 -1.85 0.75 24.57
N ALA A 92 -2.82 1.30 25.28
CA ALA A 92 -3.13 0.95 26.67
C ALA A 92 -3.50 -0.54 26.88
N GLY A 93 -4.00 -1.20 25.82
CA GLY A 93 -4.33 -2.63 25.81
C GLY A 93 -3.16 -3.56 25.53
N LEU A 94 -1.99 -3.04 25.13
CA LEU A 94 -0.89 -3.81 24.54
C LEU A 94 -0.40 -4.97 25.43
N ALA A 95 -0.28 -4.74 26.73
CA ALA A 95 0.19 -5.76 27.69
C ALA A 95 -0.73 -6.99 27.80
N ARG A 96 -1.98 -6.88 27.37
CA ARG A 96 -2.97 -7.96 27.35
C ARG A 96 -2.95 -8.76 26.07
N ILE A 97 -2.23 -8.33 25.05
CA ILE A 97 -2.12 -9.00 23.75
C ILE A 97 -0.88 -9.90 23.75
N ARG A 98 -1.06 -11.13 24.25
CA ARG A 98 0.01 -12.13 24.33
C ARG A 98 -0.04 -13.15 23.21
N SER A 99 -1.18 -13.27 22.54
CA SER A 99 -1.41 -14.18 21.40
C SER A 99 -2.46 -13.59 20.47
N VAL A 100 -2.60 -14.17 19.30
CA VAL A 100 -3.64 -13.78 18.30
C VAL A 100 -5.04 -13.87 18.90
N ALA A 101 -5.31 -14.87 19.77
CA ALA A 101 -6.62 -15.05 20.39
C ALA A 101 -7.06 -13.90 21.30
N ASN A 102 -6.13 -13.06 21.74
CA ASN A 102 -6.47 -11.88 22.56
C ASN A 102 -6.88 -10.66 21.71
N ILE A 103 -6.55 -10.63 20.42
CA ILE A 103 -6.77 -9.47 19.53
C ILE A 103 -8.24 -9.08 19.42
N PRO A 104 -9.22 -10.03 19.24
CA PRO A 104 -10.63 -9.68 19.09
C PRO A 104 -11.26 -8.98 20.30
N ALA A 105 -10.66 -9.10 21.49
CA ALA A 105 -11.13 -8.40 22.70
C ALA A 105 -10.79 -6.90 22.72
N HIS A 106 -10.13 -6.38 21.67
CA HIS A 106 -9.72 -4.99 21.55
C HIS A 106 -10.43 -4.28 20.40
N PRO A 107 -10.53 -2.94 20.40
CA PRO A 107 -11.03 -2.18 19.27
C PRO A 107 -10.24 -2.48 17.99
N LEU A 108 -10.88 -3.05 16.98
CA LEU A 108 -10.30 -3.35 15.69
C LEU A 108 -10.54 -2.20 14.72
N LEU A 109 -9.53 -1.87 13.93
CA LEU A 109 -9.58 -0.88 12.86
C LEU A 109 -9.38 -1.60 11.52
N ALA A 110 -10.16 -1.25 10.51
CA ALA A 110 -10.07 -1.82 9.17
C ALA A 110 -10.11 -0.74 8.10
N ASP A 111 -9.69 -1.10 6.91
CA ASP A 111 -9.97 -0.35 5.70
C ASP A 111 -10.96 -1.11 4.80
N LEU A 112 -11.38 -0.50 3.69
CA LEU A 112 -12.31 -1.10 2.72
C LEU A 112 -11.67 -2.21 1.88
N SER A 113 -10.73 -2.98 2.42
CA SER A 113 -10.14 -4.12 1.71
C SER A 113 -11.04 -5.36 1.78
N HIS A 114 -10.90 -6.23 0.77
CA HIS A 114 -11.69 -7.48 0.70
C HIS A 114 -11.16 -8.60 1.58
N PHE A 115 -9.97 -8.46 2.16
CA PHE A 115 -9.40 -9.38 3.14
C PHE A 115 -9.45 -8.66 4.48
N GLY A 116 -10.33 -9.12 5.34
CA GLY A 116 -10.62 -8.49 6.63
C GLY A 116 -10.07 -9.26 7.83
N TRP A 117 -10.42 -8.76 9.00
CA TRP A 117 -10.05 -9.35 10.28
C TRP A 117 -10.45 -10.83 10.40
N HIS A 118 -11.65 -11.21 9.95
CA HIS A 118 -12.13 -12.60 10.01
C HIS A 118 -11.22 -13.55 9.21
N ASP A 119 -10.77 -13.13 8.02
CA ASP A 119 -9.89 -13.95 7.19
C ASP A 119 -8.50 -14.06 7.82
N TRP A 120 -7.96 -12.96 8.35
CA TRP A 120 -6.65 -12.95 9.00
C TRP A 120 -6.63 -13.80 10.28
N LEU A 121 -7.66 -13.66 11.14
CA LEU A 121 -7.79 -14.46 12.35
C LEU A 121 -7.92 -15.96 12.04
N ARG A 122 -8.75 -16.30 11.05
CA ARG A 122 -8.90 -17.68 10.60
C ARG A 122 -7.57 -18.28 10.10
N ALA A 123 -6.80 -17.51 9.32
CA ALA A 123 -5.48 -17.91 8.85
C ALA A 123 -4.47 -18.09 9.99
N ASN A 124 -4.70 -17.43 11.13
CA ASN A 124 -3.93 -17.56 12.36
C ASN A 124 -4.54 -18.54 13.38
N GLY A 125 -5.50 -19.39 12.96
CA GLY A 125 -6.09 -20.46 13.78
C GLY A 125 -7.15 -19.98 14.78
N VAL A 126 -7.62 -18.73 14.69
CA VAL A 126 -8.69 -18.18 15.54
C VAL A 126 -10.01 -18.21 14.78
N HIS A 127 -10.97 -19.00 15.23
CA HIS A 127 -12.26 -19.22 14.60
C HIS A 127 -13.40 -18.74 15.49
N GLY A 128 -14.49 -18.25 14.89
CA GLY A 128 -15.73 -17.88 15.60
C GLY A 128 -15.62 -16.66 16.51
N ALA A 129 -14.51 -15.92 16.46
CA ALA A 129 -14.39 -14.67 17.19
C ALA A 129 -15.21 -13.56 16.52
N ASP A 130 -15.84 -12.71 17.30
CA ASP A 130 -16.35 -11.44 16.82
C ASP A 130 -15.16 -10.55 16.44
N ALA A 131 -15.09 -10.22 15.17
CA ALA A 131 -13.96 -9.49 14.60
C ALA A 131 -14.43 -8.32 13.74
N ASP A 132 -15.60 -7.79 14.05
CA ASP A 132 -16.11 -6.60 13.39
C ASP A 132 -15.28 -5.37 13.78
N ALA A 133 -14.83 -4.66 12.77
CA ALA A 133 -14.05 -3.46 13.00
C ALA A 133 -14.92 -2.36 13.62
N ARG A 134 -14.44 -1.79 14.74
CA ARG A 134 -15.10 -0.66 15.39
C ARG A 134 -15.12 0.60 14.51
N ILE A 135 -14.07 0.78 13.71
CA ILE A 135 -13.96 1.91 12.76
C ILE A 135 -13.43 1.36 11.44
N VAL A 136 -14.12 1.71 10.35
CA VAL A 136 -13.70 1.37 8.98
C VAL A 136 -13.33 2.65 8.25
N PHE A 137 -12.11 2.69 7.71
CA PHE A 137 -11.58 3.82 6.97
C PHE A 137 -11.65 3.54 5.46
N SER A 138 -11.89 4.56 4.67
CA SER A 138 -11.77 4.44 3.21
C SER A 138 -10.30 4.39 2.73
N ASP A 139 -9.36 4.79 3.59
CA ASP A 139 -7.93 4.85 3.27
C ASP A 139 -7.08 4.22 4.37
N SER A 140 -6.11 3.39 3.99
CA SER A 140 -5.24 2.69 4.95
C SER A 140 -4.30 3.64 5.69
N THR A 141 -3.94 4.79 5.13
CA THR A 141 -3.09 5.79 5.81
C THR A 141 -3.81 6.35 7.03
N ALA A 142 -5.08 6.71 6.87
CA ALA A 142 -5.90 7.20 7.99
C ALA A 142 -6.10 6.12 9.06
N MET A 143 -6.30 4.85 8.66
CA MET A 143 -6.37 3.72 9.59
C MET A 143 -5.08 3.55 10.38
N LEU A 144 -3.92 3.60 9.72
CA LEU A 144 -2.61 3.45 10.38
C LEU A 144 -2.33 4.62 11.32
N GLU A 145 -2.68 5.85 10.93
CA GLU A 145 -2.60 7.01 11.82
C GLU A 145 -3.48 6.84 13.07
N ALA A 146 -4.72 6.38 12.91
CA ALA A 146 -5.61 6.11 14.03
C ALA A 146 -5.02 5.06 14.99
N ALA A 147 -4.43 3.99 14.46
CA ALA A 147 -3.74 3.00 15.26
C ALA A 147 -2.50 3.58 15.97
N ALA A 148 -1.71 4.41 15.31
CA ALA A 148 -0.54 5.08 15.88
C ALA A 148 -0.91 6.06 17.00
N HIS A 149 -2.12 6.61 16.97
CA HIS A 149 -2.71 7.40 18.05
C HIS A 149 -3.39 6.57 19.16
N GLY A 150 -3.28 5.23 19.11
CA GLY A 150 -3.78 4.35 20.15
C GLY A 150 -5.29 4.09 20.14
N LEU A 151 -6.00 4.36 19.02
CA LEU A 151 -7.44 4.13 18.93
C LEU A 151 -7.79 2.64 18.90
N GLY A 152 -6.86 1.77 18.52
CA GLY A 152 -7.08 0.34 18.44
C GLY A 152 -5.99 -0.39 17.67
N ILE A 153 -6.32 -1.60 17.21
CA ILE A 153 -5.44 -2.48 16.46
C ILE A 153 -5.80 -2.38 14.96
N ALA A 154 -4.84 -2.07 14.12
CA ALA A 154 -5.02 -2.04 12.67
C ALA A 154 -4.65 -3.37 12.02
N LEU A 155 -5.44 -3.81 11.04
CA LEU A 155 -5.02 -4.84 10.08
C LEU A 155 -4.20 -4.15 8.98
N ALA A 156 -2.90 -4.12 9.19
CA ALA A 156 -1.95 -3.35 8.40
C ALA A 156 -1.46 -4.15 7.19
N ARG A 157 -1.14 -3.44 6.10
CA ARG A 157 -0.42 -3.98 4.94
C ARG A 157 1.07 -3.69 5.07
N GLU A 158 1.88 -4.69 4.80
CA GLU A 158 3.32 -4.69 5.01
C GLU A 158 4.01 -3.46 4.44
N HIS A 159 3.87 -3.25 3.13
CA HIS A 159 4.60 -2.19 2.44
C HIS A 159 4.01 -0.80 2.70
N VAL A 160 2.70 -0.73 2.92
CA VAL A 160 2.02 0.52 3.26
C VAL A 160 2.38 0.95 4.67
N ALA A 161 2.49 0.02 5.61
CA ALA A 161 2.78 0.31 7.03
C ALA A 161 4.28 0.50 7.33
N ALA A 162 5.16 0.23 6.37
CA ALA A 162 6.62 0.27 6.55
C ALA A 162 7.14 1.57 7.22
N PRO A 163 6.69 2.79 6.86
CA PRO A 163 7.14 4.01 7.53
C PRO A 163 6.78 4.06 9.02
N TRP A 164 5.59 3.58 9.40
CA TRP A 164 5.16 3.58 10.81
C TRP A 164 5.90 2.53 11.64
N LEU A 165 6.26 1.40 11.04
CA LEU A 165 7.11 0.41 11.68
C LEU A 165 8.54 0.93 11.82
N GLY A 166 9.11 1.50 10.76
CA GLY A 166 10.48 2.00 10.73
C GLY A 166 10.75 3.15 11.68
N ASN A 167 9.77 4.00 11.95
CA ASN A 167 9.88 5.11 12.91
C ASN A 167 9.35 4.77 14.31
N GLY A 168 8.94 3.52 14.56
CA GLY A 168 8.48 3.05 15.85
C GLY A 168 7.10 3.54 16.29
N ARG A 169 6.32 4.19 15.42
CA ARG A 169 4.94 4.63 15.73
C ARG A 169 3.95 3.48 15.80
N LEU A 170 4.22 2.40 15.06
CA LEU A 170 3.51 1.13 15.15
C LEU A 170 4.49 -0.01 15.38
N ARG A 171 4.00 -1.07 15.99
CA ARG A 171 4.70 -2.35 16.10
C ARG A 171 3.78 -3.49 15.65
N ALA A 172 4.37 -4.53 15.08
CA ALA A 172 3.65 -5.76 14.80
C ALA A 172 3.25 -6.46 16.11
N LEU A 173 2.05 -7.02 16.10
CA LEU A 173 1.50 -7.83 17.18
C LEU A 173 1.72 -9.33 16.88
N PRO A 174 1.50 -10.23 17.89
CA PRO A 174 1.55 -11.67 17.65
C PRO A 174 0.66 -12.10 16.49
N GLY A 175 1.14 -13.05 15.71
CA GLY A 175 0.44 -13.64 14.56
C GLY A 175 1.33 -13.73 13.32
N GLN A 176 0.92 -14.61 12.41
CA GLN A 176 1.59 -14.74 11.13
C GLN A 176 1.21 -13.60 10.20
N TRP A 177 2.15 -13.20 9.37
CA TRP A 177 1.90 -12.31 8.25
C TRP A 177 1.28 -13.11 7.12
N VAL A 178 0.06 -12.74 6.74
CA VAL A 178 -0.76 -13.53 5.82
C VAL A 178 -0.79 -12.86 4.46
N SER A 179 -0.38 -13.59 3.42
CA SER A 179 -0.52 -13.13 2.03
C SER A 179 -1.98 -13.04 1.64
N GLY A 180 -2.39 -11.88 1.14
CA GLY A 180 -3.71 -11.67 0.57
C GLY A 180 -3.81 -12.27 -0.85
N ARG A 181 -5.05 -12.32 -1.38
CA ARG A 181 -5.30 -12.71 -2.78
C ARG A 181 -5.09 -11.54 -3.76
N ARG A 182 -4.60 -10.40 -3.28
CA ARG A 182 -4.44 -9.17 -4.03
C ARG A 182 -3.03 -8.64 -3.87
N ALA A 183 -2.55 -8.00 -4.94
CA ALA A 183 -1.22 -7.44 -5.00
C ALA A 183 -1.26 -6.08 -5.70
N TYR A 184 -0.17 -5.32 -5.66
CA TYR A 184 -0.02 -4.12 -6.46
C TYR A 184 0.44 -4.47 -7.86
N HIS A 185 -0.21 -3.89 -8.85
CA HIS A 185 0.07 -4.10 -10.26
C HIS A 185 0.21 -2.78 -10.98
N LEU A 186 1.13 -2.74 -11.93
CA LEU A 186 1.19 -1.71 -12.94
C LEU A 186 0.19 -2.04 -14.04
N VAL A 187 -0.69 -1.10 -14.38
CA VAL A 187 -1.73 -1.29 -15.38
C VAL A 187 -1.74 -0.16 -16.40
N HIS A 188 -1.91 -0.50 -17.67
CA HIS A 188 -2.09 0.46 -18.78
C HIS A 188 -2.92 -0.17 -19.91
N PRO A 189 -3.51 0.61 -20.84
CA PRO A 189 -4.22 0.03 -21.97
C PRO A 189 -3.33 -0.91 -22.78
N GLY A 190 -3.81 -2.13 -23.06
CA GLY A 190 -3.03 -3.17 -23.72
C GLY A 190 -2.57 -2.79 -25.13
N HIS A 191 -3.31 -1.92 -25.82
CA HIS A 191 -2.99 -1.41 -27.16
C HIS A 191 -2.02 -0.22 -27.17
N ARG A 192 -1.74 0.40 -26.00
CA ARG A 192 -0.94 1.63 -25.90
C ARG A 192 0.49 1.31 -25.47
N ARG A 193 1.46 1.75 -26.26
CA ARG A 193 2.87 1.72 -25.84
C ARG A 193 3.18 2.90 -24.93
N LEU A 194 3.83 2.63 -23.81
CA LEU A 194 4.31 3.68 -22.91
C LEU A 194 5.38 4.54 -23.63
N ARG A 195 5.31 5.85 -23.41
CA ARG A 195 6.33 6.81 -23.88
C ARG A 195 7.67 6.53 -23.18
N PRO A 196 8.83 6.94 -23.76
CA PRO A 196 10.13 6.69 -23.18
C PRO A 196 10.26 7.11 -21.70
N PRO A 197 9.85 8.33 -21.26
CA PRO A 197 9.92 8.70 -19.84
C PRO A 197 9.05 7.81 -18.95
N ALA A 198 7.86 7.44 -19.40
CA ALA A 198 6.97 6.57 -18.65
C ALA A 198 7.53 5.14 -18.51
N ARG A 199 8.23 4.64 -19.54
CA ARG A 199 8.96 3.37 -19.45
C ARG A 199 10.08 3.43 -18.41
N LEU A 200 10.89 4.49 -18.44
CA LEU A 200 11.95 4.68 -17.45
C LEU A 200 11.40 4.65 -16.02
N PHE A 201 10.30 5.35 -15.78
CA PHE A 201 9.70 5.37 -14.45
C PHE A 201 9.11 4.01 -14.08
N ARG A 202 8.43 3.31 -15.01
CA ARG A 202 7.94 1.94 -14.81
C ARG A 202 9.09 0.99 -14.45
N ASP A 203 10.16 1.01 -15.22
CA ASP A 203 11.28 0.08 -15.06
C ASP A 203 12.01 0.34 -13.74
N TRP A 204 12.10 1.62 -13.34
CA TRP A 204 12.60 1.99 -12.02
C TRP A 204 11.68 1.48 -10.90
N LEU A 205 10.34 1.60 -11.01
CA LEU A 205 9.40 1.07 -10.02
C LEU A 205 9.57 -0.45 -9.85
N LEU A 206 9.74 -1.18 -10.95
CA LEU A 206 9.94 -2.63 -10.92
C LEU A 206 11.28 -3.00 -10.25
N ALA A 207 12.35 -2.25 -10.52
CA ALA A 207 13.63 -2.44 -9.88
C ALA A 207 13.57 -2.15 -8.36
N GLU A 208 12.90 -1.06 -7.95
CA GLU A 208 12.67 -0.74 -6.55
C GLU A 208 11.83 -1.80 -5.83
N ALA A 209 10.82 -2.33 -6.50
CA ALA A 209 9.99 -3.40 -5.94
C ALA A 209 10.80 -4.70 -5.75
N ALA A 210 11.61 -5.07 -6.74
CA ALA A 210 12.48 -6.24 -6.66
C ALA A 210 13.56 -6.11 -5.56
N ALA A 211 14.01 -4.88 -5.27
CA ALA A 211 14.97 -4.59 -4.21
C ALA A 211 14.31 -4.39 -2.82
N THR A 212 12.96 -4.39 -2.75
CA THR A 212 12.24 -4.21 -1.48
C THR A 212 12.28 -5.52 -0.69
N PRO A 213 12.99 -5.60 0.44
CA PRO A 213 12.95 -6.80 1.28
C PRO A 213 11.55 -6.99 1.85
N ALA A 214 11.17 -8.22 2.09
CA ALA A 214 10.01 -8.50 2.90
C ALA A 214 10.25 -7.93 4.31
N ALA A 215 9.34 -7.08 4.82
CA ALA A 215 9.56 -6.42 6.11
C ALA A 215 9.61 -7.43 7.29
N ALA A 216 9.02 -8.63 7.12
CA ALA A 216 9.16 -9.71 8.09
C ALA A 216 10.61 -10.18 8.23
N ASP A 217 11.36 -10.23 7.13
CA ASP A 217 12.77 -10.64 7.15
C ASP A 217 13.66 -9.58 7.82
N ALA A 218 13.29 -8.30 7.68
CA ALA A 218 13.98 -7.19 8.35
C ALA A 218 13.73 -7.17 9.87
N MET A 219 12.58 -7.65 10.33
CA MET A 219 12.24 -7.68 11.77
C MET A 219 12.81 -8.92 12.48
N ASP A 220 13.02 -10.03 11.79
CA ASP A 220 13.65 -11.24 12.36
C ASP A 220 15.16 -11.02 12.56
N ASN A 221 15.79 -10.23 11.70
CA ASN A 221 17.20 -9.79 11.86
C ASN A 221 17.41 -8.69 12.92
N ALA A 222 16.34 -8.08 13.46
CA ALA A 222 16.41 -7.05 14.49
C ALA A 222 16.04 -7.58 15.89
N ARG A 223 15.86 -8.89 16.06
CA ARG A 223 15.77 -9.51 17.39
C ARG A 223 17.18 -9.67 17.93
N PRO A 224 17.45 -9.10 19.13
CA PRO A 224 18.74 -9.27 19.82
C PRO A 224 18.98 -10.71 20.24
#